data_272c24419f05a9f456c7f2a35300ba07
#
_entry.id   272c24419f05a9f456c7f2a35300ba07
#
_cell.length_a   1.000
_cell.length_b   1.000
_cell.length_c   1.000
_cell.angle_alpha   90.00
_cell.angle_beta   90.00
_cell.angle_gamma   90.00
#
_symmetry.space_group_name_H-M   'P 1'
#
loop_
_entity.id
_entity.type
_entity.pdbx_description
1 polymer ?
#
loop_
_entity_poly.entity_id
_entity_poly.type
_entity_poly.pdbx_seq_one_letter_code
_entity_poly.pdbx_strand_id
1 'polypeptide(L)'
;MEYLIKRGTLYQRRRDGTFSDALAKIQNTLDGQKKEIVSLTDLKEYAADVCGGQGVNGHRYELCGPDGRLVALGLPCYAADEDPASHGWPVSHLPKADHAHLRLGPDAYELRQLDQQHYRLYGPDGAPALSIAHRGLPGGWDLVAAADFPPPLLCALLVFCLYLDRENEFLLV
;
A
#
# COMPACT_ATOMS: atom_id res chain seq x y z
N MET A 1 7.19 6.87 14.57
CA MET A 1 6.69 8.17 14.01
C MET A 1 5.23 8.01 13.62
N GLU A 2 4.43 9.07 13.82
CA GLU A 2 3.00 9.04 13.51
C GLU A 2 2.68 10.00 12.36
N TYR A 3 1.80 9.57 11.46
CA TYR A 3 1.38 10.33 10.30
C TYR A 3 -0.13 10.22 10.11
N LEU A 4 -0.69 11.18 9.37
CA LEU A 4 -2.09 11.20 8.92
C LEU A 4 -2.12 11.41 7.41
N ILE A 5 -2.85 10.55 6.68
CA ILE A 5 -3.25 10.85 5.30
C ILE A 5 -4.73 11.23 5.31
N LYS A 6 -5.03 12.47 4.94
CA LYS A 6 -6.40 12.98 4.84
C LYS A 6 -6.62 13.67 3.50
N ARG A 7 -7.68 13.28 2.78
CA ARG A 7 -7.96 13.77 1.42
C ARG A 7 -6.77 13.65 0.47
N GLY A 8 -6.03 12.53 0.59
CA GLY A 8 -4.84 12.25 -0.21
C GLY A 8 -3.57 13.01 0.20
N THR A 9 -3.61 13.83 1.25
CA THR A 9 -2.45 14.59 1.71
C THR A 9 -1.86 14.01 2.98
N LEU A 10 -0.54 13.78 2.99
CA LEU A 10 0.23 13.24 4.11
C LEU A 10 0.76 14.36 5.00
N TYR A 11 0.54 14.22 6.30
CA TYR A 11 1.03 15.09 7.37
C TYR A 11 1.74 14.24 8.42
N GLN A 12 2.79 14.76 9.05
CA GLN A 12 3.41 14.16 10.23
C GLN A 12 2.78 14.71 11.49
N ARG A 13 2.49 13.85 12.47
CA ARG A 13 2.03 14.26 13.79
C ARG A 13 3.22 14.66 14.64
N ARG A 14 3.19 15.85 15.20
CA ARG A 14 4.20 16.36 16.12
C ARG A 14 3.94 15.86 17.55
N ARG A 15 4.94 15.94 18.42
CA ARG A 15 4.83 15.52 19.82
C ARG A 15 3.78 16.28 20.62
N ASP A 16 3.47 17.52 20.24
CA ASP A 16 2.44 18.36 20.83
C ASP A 16 1.02 18.03 20.32
N GLY A 17 0.88 17.03 19.46
CA GLY A 17 -0.38 16.60 18.86
C GLY A 17 -0.80 17.39 17.63
N THR A 18 -0.08 18.45 17.27
CA THR A 18 -0.31 19.21 16.02
C THR A 18 0.23 18.45 14.80
N PHE A 19 -0.13 18.90 13.60
CA PHE A 19 0.37 18.34 12.37
C PHE A 19 1.43 19.27 11.72
N SER A 20 2.36 18.67 11.00
CA SER A 20 3.33 19.39 10.14
C SER A 20 2.61 20.08 8.98
N ASP A 21 3.38 20.86 8.21
CA ASP A 21 2.99 21.17 6.84
C ASP A 21 2.84 19.87 6.04
N ALA A 22 2.11 19.93 4.93
CA ALA A 22 1.90 18.80 4.04
C ALA A 22 3.25 18.29 3.48
N LEU A 23 3.50 16.98 3.59
CA LEU A 23 4.76 16.35 3.19
C LEU A 23 4.69 15.74 1.79
N ALA A 24 3.54 15.16 1.44
CA ALA A 24 3.30 14.55 0.14
C ALA A 24 1.80 14.54 -0.16
N LYS A 25 1.44 14.36 -1.43
CA LYS A 25 0.05 14.29 -1.88
C LYS A 25 -0.15 13.20 -2.91
N ILE A 26 -1.20 12.39 -2.71
CA ILE A 26 -1.69 11.41 -3.66
C ILE A 26 -2.72 12.09 -4.58
N GLN A 27 -2.55 11.94 -5.88
CA GLN A 27 -3.46 12.45 -6.90
C GLN A 27 -3.96 11.31 -7.78
N ASN A 28 -5.23 11.36 -8.17
CA ASN A 28 -5.78 10.45 -9.14
C ASN A 28 -5.38 10.86 -10.55
N THR A 29 -5.01 9.89 -11.36
CA THR A 29 -4.86 10.10 -12.81
C THR A 29 -6.20 9.87 -13.52
N LEU A 30 -6.27 10.24 -14.79
CA LEU A 30 -7.49 10.13 -15.60
C LEU A 30 -7.94 8.67 -15.79
N ASP A 31 -7.03 7.71 -15.80
CA ASP A 31 -7.32 6.28 -15.94
C ASP A 31 -7.83 5.62 -14.64
N GLY A 32 -7.75 6.33 -13.50
CA GLY A 32 -8.28 5.89 -12.22
C GLY A 32 -7.45 4.82 -11.49
N GLN A 33 -6.65 4.02 -12.19
CA GLN A 33 -5.81 2.98 -11.61
C GLN A 33 -4.47 3.54 -11.11
N LYS A 34 -3.75 4.22 -11.97
CA LYS A 34 -2.49 4.86 -11.65
C LYS A 34 -2.70 6.02 -10.67
N LYS A 35 -1.80 6.17 -9.72
CA LYS A 35 -1.76 7.30 -8.78
C LYS A 35 -0.47 8.06 -8.94
N GLU A 36 -0.57 9.37 -9.01
CA GLU A 36 0.59 10.25 -8.89
C GLU A 36 0.80 10.60 -7.42
N ILE A 37 2.04 10.57 -6.99
CA ILE A 37 2.43 10.94 -5.62
C ILE A 37 3.44 12.07 -5.74
N VAL A 38 3.05 13.25 -5.28
CA VAL A 38 3.91 14.44 -5.31
C VAL A 38 4.51 14.61 -3.92
N SER A 39 5.83 14.57 -3.84
CA SER A 39 6.58 15.00 -2.66
C SER A 39 6.53 16.52 -2.58
N LEU A 40 6.02 17.07 -1.50
CA LEU A 40 5.89 18.52 -1.33
C LEU A 40 7.14 19.17 -0.71
N THR A 41 8.08 18.34 -0.24
CA THR A 41 9.36 18.81 0.32
C THR A 41 10.40 19.12 -0.74
N ASP A 42 10.42 18.38 -1.86
CA ASP A 42 11.39 18.53 -2.95
C ASP A 42 10.75 18.60 -4.34
N LEU A 43 9.42 18.67 -4.40
CA LEU A 43 8.60 18.80 -5.61
C LEU A 43 8.83 17.67 -6.63
N LYS A 44 9.23 16.49 -6.17
CA LYS A 44 9.39 15.31 -7.03
C LYS A 44 8.10 14.55 -7.19
N GLU A 45 7.89 14.01 -8.38
CA GLU A 45 6.71 13.21 -8.75
C GLU A 45 7.08 11.74 -8.83
N TYR A 46 6.24 10.91 -8.25
CA TYR A 46 6.33 9.45 -8.26
C TYR A 46 5.03 8.89 -8.85
N ALA A 47 5.10 7.70 -9.42
CA ALA A 47 3.93 7.02 -9.97
C ALA A 47 3.75 5.67 -9.31
N ALA A 48 2.60 5.44 -8.70
CA ALA A 48 2.16 4.13 -8.21
C ALA A 48 1.14 3.54 -9.19
N ASP A 49 1.34 2.30 -9.63
CA ASP A 49 0.52 1.66 -10.64
C ASP A 49 0.36 0.16 -10.38
N VAL A 50 -0.69 -0.43 -10.98
CA VAL A 50 -0.90 -1.87 -11.08
C VAL A 50 -0.51 -2.30 -12.49
N CYS A 51 0.50 -3.15 -12.58
CA CYS A 51 1.05 -3.65 -13.84
C CYS A 51 0.83 -5.16 -13.98
N GLY A 52 0.97 -5.70 -15.19
CA GLY A 52 0.99 -7.13 -15.41
C GLY A 52 2.16 -7.80 -14.67
N GLY A 53 1.89 -8.91 -13.96
CA GLY A 53 2.88 -9.59 -13.12
C GLY A 53 2.51 -11.02 -12.77
N GLN A 54 3.16 -11.57 -11.75
CA GLN A 54 2.97 -12.94 -11.29
C GLN A 54 2.17 -13.06 -9.99
N GLY A 55 1.63 -11.94 -9.49
CA GLY A 55 0.77 -11.95 -8.32
C GLY A 55 -0.65 -12.37 -8.62
N VAL A 56 -1.52 -12.24 -7.62
CA VAL A 56 -2.97 -12.48 -7.73
C VAL A 56 -3.53 -11.71 -8.93
N ASN A 57 -4.45 -12.34 -9.66
CA ASN A 57 -5.08 -11.80 -10.89
C ASN A 57 -4.08 -11.39 -12.00
N GLY A 58 -2.83 -11.88 -11.95
CA GLY A 58 -1.79 -11.49 -12.88
C GLY A 58 -1.27 -10.07 -12.64
N HIS A 59 -1.36 -9.55 -11.43
CA HIS A 59 -0.98 -8.19 -11.07
C HIS A 59 0.35 -8.12 -10.33
N ARG A 60 0.98 -6.96 -10.39
CA ARG A 60 2.04 -6.49 -9.52
C ARG A 60 1.85 -4.99 -9.28
N TYR A 61 2.29 -4.51 -8.14
CA TYR A 61 2.25 -3.10 -7.78
C TYR A 61 3.64 -2.48 -7.96
N GLU A 62 3.71 -1.33 -8.59
CA GLU A 62 4.96 -0.63 -8.82
C GLU A 62 4.89 0.79 -8.29
N LEU A 63 5.97 1.25 -7.66
CA LEU A 63 6.25 2.66 -7.42
C LEU A 63 7.48 3.03 -8.21
N CYS A 64 7.33 3.93 -9.17
CA CYS A 64 8.43 4.50 -9.94
C CYS A 64 8.76 5.91 -9.44
N GLY A 65 10.05 6.21 -9.35
CA GLY A 65 10.57 7.53 -9.00
C GLY A 65 10.50 8.52 -10.16
N PRO A 66 10.94 9.78 -9.93
CA PRO A 66 10.93 10.85 -10.92
C PRO A 66 11.75 10.54 -12.18
N ASP A 67 12.75 9.70 -12.05
CA ASP A 67 13.62 9.24 -13.14
C ASP A 67 13.11 7.96 -13.83
N GLY A 68 11.89 7.53 -13.48
CA GLY A 68 11.27 6.30 -13.98
C GLY A 68 11.83 5.00 -13.39
N ARG A 69 12.79 5.08 -12.45
CA ARG A 69 13.33 3.89 -11.79
C ARG A 69 12.35 3.31 -10.77
N LEU A 70 12.35 2.00 -10.71
CA LEU A 70 11.55 1.27 -9.73
C LEU A 70 12.08 1.50 -8.31
N VAL A 71 11.23 2.06 -7.43
CA VAL A 71 11.50 2.35 -6.01
C VAL A 71 10.94 1.26 -5.12
N ALA A 72 9.73 0.77 -5.44
CA ALA A 72 9.08 -0.30 -4.71
C ALA A 72 8.33 -1.23 -5.67
N LEU A 73 8.35 -2.53 -5.37
CA LEU A 73 7.63 -3.58 -6.07
C LEU A 73 6.80 -4.38 -5.08
N GLY A 74 5.53 -4.62 -5.39
CA GLY A 74 4.62 -5.45 -4.61
C GLY A 74 4.05 -6.59 -5.46
N LEU A 75 4.03 -7.80 -4.89
CA LEU A 75 3.39 -8.97 -5.50
C LEU A 75 2.26 -9.41 -4.58
N PRO A 76 0.98 -9.19 -4.96
CA PRO A 76 -0.16 -9.67 -4.18
C PRO A 76 -0.21 -11.20 -4.19
N CYS A 77 -0.55 -11.79 -3.05
CA CYS A 77 -0.59 -13.23 -2.83
C CYS A 77 -1.94 -13.64 -2.24
N TYR A 78 -2.36 -14.85 -2.57
CA TYR A 78 -3.51 -15.47 -1.91
C TYR A 78 -3.16 -15.87 -0.47
N ALA A 79 -4.17 -15.90 0.41
CA ALA A 79 -4.05 -16.55 1.71
C ALA A 79 -3.54 -17.99 1.53
N ALA A 80 -2.73 -18.48 2.47
CA ALA A 80 -1.98 -19.73 2.31
C ALA A 80 -2.86 -20.97 2.02
N ASP A 81 -4.07 -20.97 2.53
CA ASP A 81 -5.10 -22.03 2.38
C ASP A 81 -6.09 -21.74 1.24
N GLU A 82 -5.95 -20.65 0.51
CA GLU A 82 -6.87 -20.24 -0.55
C GLU A 82 -6.23 -20.15 -1.93
N ASP A 83 -4.95 -20.55 -2.08
CA ASP A 83 -4.27 -20.57 -3.37
C ASP A 83 -4.97 -21.54 -4.34
N PRO A 84 -5.51 -21.06 -5.48
CA PRO A 84 -6.20 -21.90 -6.46
C PRO A 84 -5.32 -23.03 -7.03
N ALA A 85 -4.00 -22.86 -7.01
CA ALA A 85 -3.06 -23.89 -7.46
C ALA A 85 -2.98 -25.08 -6.50
N SER A 86 -3.30 -24.87 -5.20
CA SER A 86 -3.29 -25.91 -4.17
C SER A 86 -4.64 -26.60 -3.94
N HIS A 87 -5.73 -26.03 -4.49
CA HIS A 87 -7.10 -26.54 -4.30
C HIS A 87 -7.77 -26.76 -5.66
N GLY A 88 -8.35 -27.95 -5.85
CA GLY A 88 -9.11 -28.25 -7.08
C GLY A 88 -10.45 -27.52 -7.13
N TRP A 89 -10.85 -27.09 -8.32
CA TRP A 89 -12.20 -26.60 -8.61
C TRP A 89 -13.22 -27.76 -8.66
N PRO A 90 -14.50 -27.56 -8.35
CA PRO A 90 -15.23 -26.31 -8.22
C PRO A 90 -15.06 -25.69 -6.84
N VAL A 91 -14.85 -24.40 -6.81
CA VAL A 91 -14.62 -23.64 -5.60
C VAL A 91 -15.97 -23.20 -5.06
N SER A 92 -16.33 -23.69 -3.89
CA SER A 92 -17.47 -23.15 -3.12
C SER A 92 -17.13 -21.81 -2.46
N HIS A 93 -15.85 -21.39 -2.55
CA HIS A 93 -15.27 -20.24 -1.94
C HIS A 93 -14.24 -19.62 -2.89
N LEU A 94 -14.33 -18.33 -3.11
CA LEU A 94 -13.39 -17.61 -3.97
C LEU A 94 -12.11 -17.28 -3.21
N PRO A 95 -10.93 -17.58 -3.78
CA PRO A 95 -9.66 -17.35 -3.12
C PRO A 95 -9.45 -15.87 -2.85
N LYS A 96 -9.02 -15.54 -1.64
CA LYS A 96 -8.86 -14.17 -1.16
C LYS A 96 -7.39 -13.78 -1.12
N ALA A 97 -7.06 -12.62 -1.68
CA ALA A 97 -5.76 -11.99 -1.49
C ALA A 97 -5.76 -11.28 -0.12
N ASP A 98 -4.81 -11.59 0.75
CA ASP A 98 -4.70 -11.01 2.08
C ASP A 98 -3.34 -10.39 2.38
N HIS A 99 -2.35 -10.63 1.53
CA HIS A 99 -1.01 -10.06 1.70
C HIS A 99 -0.32 -9.77 0.36
N ALA A 100 0.77 -9.02 0.43
CA ALA A 100 1.67 -8.80 -0.69
C ALA A 100 3.12 -8.85 -0.22
N HIS A 101 3.96 -9.55 -0.97
CA HIS A 101 5.40 -9.48 -0.79
C HIS A 101 5.91 -8.20 -1.43
N LEU A 102 6.58 -7.35 -0.63
CA LEU A 102 7.11 -6.08 -1.09
C LEU A 102 8.63 -6.11 -1.13
N ARG A 103 9.19 -5.49 -2.15
CA ARG A 103 10.62 -5.16 -2.23
C ARG A 103 10.77 -3.65 -2.23
N LEU A 104 11.42 -3.12 -1.20
CA LEU A 104 11.70 -1.69 -1.02
C LEU A 104 13.23 -1.51 -1.08
N GLY A 105 13.73 -1.13 -2.26
CA GLY A 105 15.16 -1.17 -2.52
C GLY A 105 15.71 -2.60 -2.42
N PRO A 106 16.73 -2.87 -1.56
CA PRO A 106 17.29 -4.21 -1.37
C PRO A 106 16.48 -5.08 -0.40
N ASP A 107 15.61 -4.48 0.42
CA ASP A 107 14.96 -5.13 1.55
C ASP A 107 13.61 -5.74 1.15
N ALA A 108 13.32 -6.91 1.72
CA ALA A 108 12.06 -7.62 1.56
C ALA A 108 11.14 -7.33 2.75
N TYR A 109 9.90 -6.98 2.45
CA TYR A 109 8.83 -6.72 3.42
C TYR A 109 7.60 -7.55 3.09
N GLU A 110 6.70 -7.66 4.04
CA GLU A 110 5.39 -8.28 3.83
C GLU A 110 4.28 -7.32 4.28
N LEU A 111 3.43 -6.91 3.35
CA LEU A 111 2.23 -6.14 3.64
C LEU A 111 1.07 -7.10 3.85
N ARG A 112 0.42 -7.06 5.02
CA ARG A 112 -0.76 -7.86 5.36
C ARG A 112 -1.99 -6.99 5.54
N GLN A 113 -3.09 -7.43 4.98
CA GLN A 113 -4.43 -6.94 5.28
C GLN A 113 -4.95 -7.69 6.51
N LEU A 114 -5.19 -7.01 7.61
CA LEU A 114 -5.76 -7.59 8.83
C LEU A 114 -7.29 -7.62 8.75
N ASP A 115 -7.85 -6.55 8.20
CA ASP A 115 -9.26 -6.39 7.80
C ASP A 115 -9.37 -5.26 6.77
N GLN A 116 -10.59 -4.87 6.37
CA GLN A 116 -10.82 -3.83 5.35
C GLN A 116 -10.31 -2.43 5.75
N GLN A 117 -9.97 -2.22 7.01
CA GLN A 117 -9.56 -0.91 7.53
C GLN A 117 -8.18 -0.92 8.18
N HIS A 118 -7.55 -2.10 8.34
CA HIS A 118 -6.27 -2.24 9.03
C HIS A 118 -5.28 -3.06 8.22
N TYR A 119 -4.10 -2.49 8.04
CA TYR A 119 -2.98 -3.13 7.36
C TYR A 119 -1.71 -3.03 8.19
N ARG A 120 -0.80 -3.96 7.98
CA ARG A 120 0.49 -3.97 8.65
C ARG A 120 1.60 -4.38 7.70
N LEU A 121 2.69 -3.62 7.72
CA LEU A 121 3.92 -3.95 7.02
C LEU A 121 4.90 -4.57 8.01
N TYR A 122 5.41 -5.75 7.68
CA TYR A 122 6.44 -6.43 8.43
C TYR A 122 7.78 -6.29 7.72
N GLY A 123 8.82 -5.99 8.50
CA GLY A 123 10.20 -5.86 8.00
C GLY A 123 10.86 -7.20 7.69
N PRO A 124 12.12 -7.16 7.19
CA PRO A 124 12.90 -8.36 6.88
C PRO A 124 13.14 -9.28 8.09
N ASP A 125 13.11 -8.73 9.30
CA ASP A 125 13.23 -9.43 10.57
C ASP A 125 11.89 -9.97 11.09
N GLY A 126 10.80 -9.78 10.36
CA GLY A 126 9.43 -10.13 10.77
C GLY A 126 8.82 -9.18 11.81
N ALA A 127 9.52 -8.10 12.21
CA ALA A 127 8.96 -7.12 13.12
C ALA A 127 8.01 -6.13 12.39
N PRO A 128 6.97 -5.62 13.07
CA PRO A 128 6.09 -4.60 12.50
C PRO A 128 6.87 -3.31 12.21
N ALA A 129 6.98 -2.93 10.93
CA ALA A 129 7.65 -1.72 10.48
C ALA A 129 6.68 -0.53 10.29
N LEU A 130 5.42 -0.81 9.88
CA LEU A 130 4.39 0.20 9.68
C LEU A 130 3.01 -0.40 9.98
N SER A 131 2.16 0.36 10.67
CA SER A 131 0.73 0.07 10.81
C SER A 131 -0.07 1.17 10.12
N ILE A 132 -1.10 0.79 9.37
CA ILE A 132 -1.99 1.68 8.63
C ILE A 132 -3.42 1.35 9.07
N ALA A 133 -4.16 2.36 9.53
CA ALA A 133 -5.52 2.19 10.03
C ALA A 133 -6.45 3.30 9.53
N HIS A 134 -7.63 2.93 9.04
CA HIS A 134 -8.66 3.90 8.65
C HIS A 134 -9.33 4.50 9.90
N ARG A 135 -9.55 5.82 9.90
CA ARG A 135 -10.09 6.55 11.05
C ARG A 135 -11.60 6.47 11.22
N GLY A 136 -12.30 5.71 10.39
CA GLY A 136 -13.76 5.65 10.42
C GLY A 136 -14.42 6.96 9.98
N LEU A 137 -15.43 7.43 10.74
CA LEU A 137 -16.23 8.61 10.40
C LEU A 137 -15.44 9.91 10.14
N PRO A 138 -14.39 10.27 10.90
CA PRO A 138 -13.58 11.45 10.60
C PRO A 138 -12.88 11.40 9.24
N GLY A 139 -12.75 10.21 8.67
CA GLY A 139 -12.07 9.94 7.42
C GLY A 139 -10.56 10.11 7.49
N GLY A 140 -9.86 9.48 6.56
CA GLY A 140 -8.40 9.47 6.49
C GLY A 140 -7.79 8.22 7.11
N TRP A 141 -6.47 8.15 7.07
CA TRP A 141 -5.67 7.00 7.48
C TRP A 141 -4.59 7.44 8.45
N ASP A 142 -4.55 6.82 9.61
CA ASP A 142 -3.44 6.96 10.55
C ASP A 142 -2.34 5.95 10.17
N LEU A 143 -1.09 6.41 10.16
CA LEU A 143 0.08 5.60 9.91
C LEU A 143 1.03 5.71 11.10
N VAL A 144 1.45 4.57 11.64
CA VAL A 144 2.43 4.49 12.73
C VAL A 144 3.64 3.72 12.23
N ALA A 145 4.75 4.42 11.99
CA ALA A 145 5.98 3.86 11.47
C ALA A 145 7.02 3.66 12.57
N ALA A 146 7.57 2.44 12.66
CA ALA A 146 8.70 2.10 13.51
C ALA A 146 10.04 2.47 12.87
N ALA A 147 10.09 2.46 11.51
CA ALA A 147 11.25 2.88 10.72
C ALA A 147 11.02 4.24 10.05
N ASP A 148 12.09 4.84 9.55
CA ASP A 148 12.03 6.09 8.80
C ASP A 148 11.76 5.80 7.31
N PHE A 149 10.52 6.00 6.89
CA PHE A 149 10.12 5.86 5.49
C PHE A 149 9.99 7.25 4.85
N PRO A 150 10.53 7.44 3.63
CA PRO A 150 10.30 8.68 2.87
C PRO A 150 8.81 8.96 2.67
N PRO A 151 8.35 10.24 2.74
CA PRO A 151 6.94 10.59 2.60
C PRO A 151 6.26 10.04 1.34
N PRO A 152 6.86 10.04 0.13
CA PRO A 152 6.25 9.42 -1.04
C PRO A 152 6.05 7.91 -0.90
N LEU A 153 6.96 7.21 -0.21
CA LEU A 153 6.83 5.78 0.03
C LEU A 153 5.69 5.46 1.01
N LEU A 154 5.48 6.28 2.06
CA LEU A 154 4.33 6.14 2.96
C LEU A 154 3.00 6.29 2.20
N CYS A 155 2.92 7.24 1.26
CA CYS A 155 1.77 7.38 0.39
C CYS A 155 1.58 6.16 -0.52
N ALA A 156 2.66 5.65 -1.12
CA ALA A 156 2.61 4.48 -1.99
C ALA A 156 2.20 3.21 -1.22
N LEU A 157 2.65 3.02 0.01
CA LEU A 157 2.25 1.89 0.85
C LEU A 157 0.75 1.90 1.14
N LEU A 158 0.15 3.08 1.41
CA LEU A 158 -1.30 3.18 1.49
C LEU A 158 -1.97 2.84 0.15
N VAL A 159 -1.45 3.33 -0.98
CA VAL A 159 -1.99 3.00 -2.31
C VAL A 159 -1.92 1.49 -2.57
N PHE A 160 -0.83 0.81 -2.18
CA PHE A 160 -0.71 -0.65 -2.29
C PHE A 160 -1.71 -1.40 -1.40
N CYS A 161 -2.02 -0.88 -0.20
CA CYS A 161 -3.12 -1.41 0.62
C CYS A 161 -4.45 -1.35 -0.13
N LEU A 162 -4.76 -0.23 -0.78
CA LEU A 162 -5.99 -0.05 -1.55
C LEU A 162 -6.01 -0.92 -2.82
N TYR A 163 -4.86 -1.18 -3.45
CA TYR A 163 -4.77 -2.12 -4.55
C TYR A 163 -5.02 -3.56 -4.07
N LEU A 164 -4.44 -3.95 -2.93
CA LEU A 164 -4.66 -5.28 -2.35
C LEU A 164 -6.13 -5.52 -2.00
N ASP A 165 -6.82 -4.52 -1.45
CA ASP A 165 -8.26 -4.61 -1.18
C ASP A 165 -9.08 -4.83 -2.46
N ARG A 166 -8.72 -4.15 -3.55
CA ARG A 166 -9.36 -4.27 -4.86
C ARG A 166 -9.15 -5.63 -5.53
N GLU A 167 -8.10 -6.38 -5.21
CA GLU A 167 -7.94 -7.74 -5.73
C GLU A 167 -9.10 -8.64 -5.35
N ASN A 168 -9.81 -8.29 -4.28
CA ASN A 168 -10.98 -9.03 -3.77
C ASN A 168 -12.33 -8.50 -4.29
N GLU A 169 -12.38 -7.34 -4.95
CA GLU A 169 -13.65 -6.71 -5.39
C GLU A 169 -14.30 -7.45 -6.57
N PHE A 170 -13.52 -8.12 -7.41
CA PHE A 170 -14.04 -8.85 -8.59
C PHE A 170 -14.74 -10.18 -8.27
N LEU A 171 -14.83 -10.52 -7.00
CA LEU A 171 -15.42 -11.76 -6.53
C LEU A 171 -16.95 -11.69 -6.30
N LEU A 172 -17.59 -10.58 -6.66
CA LEU A 172 -19.01 -10.31 -6.42
C LEU A 172 -19.84 -10.24 -7.72
N VAL A 173 -19.47 -10.97 -8.77
CA VAL A 173 -20.27 -11.07 -10.00
C VAL A 173 -20.97 -12.41 -10.10
#